data_be451af68246e06eb86f02ac6c81ee9e
#
_entry.id   be451af68246e06eb86f02ac6c81ee9e
#
_cell.length_a   1.000
_cell.length_b   1.000
_cell.length_c   1.000
_cell.angle_alpha   90.00
_cell.angle_beta   90.00
_cell.angle_gamma   90.00
#
_symmetry.space_group_name_H-M   'P 1'
#
loop_
_entity.id
_entity.type
_entity.pdbx_description
1 polymer ?
#
loop_
_entity_poly.entity_id
_entity_poly.type
_entity_poly.pdbx_seq_one_letter_code
_entity_poly.pdbx_strand_id
1 'polypeptide(L)'
;RDYYASRGLGDVYKRQILRDAMPELKIRVVNVVDLMKLEPNTKHPHGLSDADYDALFTKDKPIIFAFHGYPTLIHELTYERTNRNLSVHGYQEEGTITTPFDMRVQNEIDRFHLVKDALQHLPQLGNKGAYLIQQMNDKLVAHKNYIHEVGQDLPEIIDWKWHLPENK
;
A
#
# COMPACT_ATOMS: atom_id res chain seq x y z
N ARG A 1 17.30 -4.84 14.43
CA ARG A 1 16.42 -3.66 14.67
C ARG A 1 15.82 -3.10 13.36
N ASP A 2 16.44 -3.33 12.22
CA ASP A 2 15.98 -2.78 10.92
C ASP A 2 14.91 -3.63 10.23
N TYR A 3 14.63 -4.80 10.76
CA TYR A 3 13.67 -5.75 10.15
C TYR A 3 12.20 -5.30 10.30
N TYR A 4 11.90 -4.49 11.31
CA TYR A 4 10.55 -3.95 11.51
C TYR A 4 10.23 -2.71 10.65
N ALA A 5 11.23 -1.96 10.25
CA ALA A 5 11.05 -0.80 9.37
C ALA A 5 10.65 -1.20 7.93
N SER A 6 10.94 -2.44 7.49
CA SER A 6 10.62 -2.89 6.14
C SER A 6 9.15 -3.24 5.92
N ARG A 7 8.38 -3.53 6.95
CA ARG A 7 6.98 -3.95 6.82
C ARG A 7 6.00 -2.81 6.54
N GLY A 8 6.32 -1.60 6.95
CA GLY A 8 5.52 -0.39 6.68
C GLY A 8 6.03 0.49 5.54
N LEU A 9 7.18 0.12 4.95
CA LEU A 9 7.85 0.97 3.96
C LEU A 9 7.04 1.14 2.66
N GLY A 10 6.33 0.14 2.19
CA GLY A 10 5.50 0.23 0.98
C GLY A 10 4.45 1.34 1.09
N ASP A 11 3.72 1.40 2.21
CA ASP A 11 2.70 2.41 2.45
C ASP A 11 3.28 3.82 2.65
N VAL A 12 4.43 3.89 3.30
CA VAL A 12 5.14 5.16 3.51
C VAL A 12 5.66 5.71 2.19
N TYR A 13 6.20 4.86 1.30
CA TYR A 13 6.66 5.25 -0.03
C TYR A 13 5.51 5.66 -0.95
N LYS A 14 4.41 4.92 -0.96
CA LYS A 14 3.18 5.27 -1.68
C LYS A 14 2.72 6.68 -1.28
N ARG A 15 2.67 6.95 0.03
CA ARG A 15 2.30 8.26 0.55
C ARG A 15 3.23 9.37 0.05
N GLN A 16 4.55 9.13 0.00
CA GLN A 16 5.51 10.13 -0.49
C GLN A 16 5.24 10.45 -1.96
N ILE A 17 5.14 9.45 -2.84
CA ILE A 17 4.85 9.64 -4.26
C ILE A 17 3.54 10.43 -4.46
N LEU A 18 2.48 10.04 -3.73
CA LEU A 18 1.19 10.71 -3.83
C LEU A 18 1.23 12.15 -3.33
N ARG A 19 1.95 12.44 -2.24
CA ARG A 19 2.09 13.79 -1.70
C ARG A 19 2.90 14.70 -2.61
N ASP A 20 3.97 14.18 -3.22
CA ASP A 20 4.81 14.96 -4.12
C ASP A 20 4.06 15.29 -5.42
N ALA A 21 3.30 14.34 -5.95
CA ALA A 21 2.52 14.53 -7.17
C ALA A 21 1.20 15.29 -6.95
N MET A 22 0.57 15.11 -5.79
CA MET A 22 -0.77 15.60 -5.47
C MET A 22 -0.85 16.10 -4.02
N PRO A 23 -0.23 17.25 -3.69
CA PRO A 23 -0.17 17.77 -2.32
C PRO A 23 -1.55 18.10 -1.73
N GLU A 24 -2.56 18.33 -2.59
CA GLU A 24 -3.94 18.57 -2.21
C GLU A 24 -4.66 17.31 -1.69
N LEU A 25 -4.13 16.11 -1.97
CA LEU A 25 -4.76 14.85 -1.58
C LEU A 25 -4.58 14.58 -0.08
N LYS A 26 -5.69 14.43 0.62
CA LYS A 26 -5.69 14.07 2.04
C LYS A 26 -5.53 12.58 2.21
N ILE A 27 -4.38 12.16 2.71
CA ILE A 27 -4.03 10.75 2.92
C ILE A 27 -3.85 10.49 4.42
N ARG A 28 -4.58 9.50 4.94
CA ARG A 28 -4.37 8.95 6.28
C ARG A 28 -3.59 7.64 6.15
N VAL A 29 -2.55 7.48 6.94
CA VAL A 29 -1.82 6.21 7.07
C VAL A 29 -2.11 5.63 8.45
N VAL A 30 -2.56 4.38 8.47
CA VAL A 30 -2.84 3.63 9.71
C VAL A 30 -1.92 2.42 9.75
N ASN A 31 -1.10 2.32 10.79
CA ASN A 31 -0.29 1.14 11.05
C ASN A 31 -1.07 0.18 11.95
N VAL A 32 -1.52 -0.94 11.40
CA VAL A 32 -2.25 -1.96 12.13
C VAL A 32 -1.25 -2.93 12.76
N VAL A 33 -0.95 -2.71 14.04
CA VAL A 33 0.01 -3.55 14.80
C VAL A 33 -0.62 -4.84 15.30
N ASP A 34 -1.90 -4.78 15.66
CA ASP A 34 -2.72 -5.92 16.09
C ASP A 34 -3.86 -6.12 15.10
N LEU A 35 -3.79 -7.21 14.31
CA LEU A 35 -4.80 -7.51 13.29
C LEU A 35 -6.19 -7.78 13.89
N MET A 36 -6.27 -8.24 15.13
CA MET A 36 -7.56 -8.49 15.79
C MET A 36 -8.34 -7.21 16.04
N LYS A 37 -7.72 -6.04 15.95
CA LYS A 37 -8.42 -4.75 15.93
C LYS A 37 -9.36 -4.58 14.73
N LEU A 38 -9.14 -5.31 13.66
CA LEU A 38 -10.00 -5.29 12.48
C LEU A 38 -11.34 -6.01 12.73
N GLU A 39 -11.38 -6.99 13.61
CA GLU A 39 -12.60 -7.66 14.02
C GLU A 39 -13.52 -6.76 14.88
N PRO A 40 -14.85 -6.94 14.81
CA PRO A 40 -15.77 -6.30 15.75
C PRO A 40 -15.49 -6.73 17.21
N ASN A 41 -15.64 -5.80 18.14
CA ASN A 41 -15.48 -6.08 19.58
C ASN A 41 -16.52 -7.07 20.13
N THR A 42 -17.59 -7.30 19.39
CA THR A 42 -18.60 -8.33 19.70
C THR A 42 -18.11 -9.75 19.41
N LYS A 43 -17.08 -9.89 18.57
CA LYS A 43 -16.51 -11.18 18.16
C LYS A 43 -15.14 -11.46 18.78
N HIS A 44 -14.33 -10.42 18.96
CA HIS A 44 -13.00 -10.57 19.52
C HIS A 44 -12.73 -9.52 20.60
N PRO A 45 -12.17 -9.89 21.77
CA PRO A 45 -11.94 -8.95 22.87
C PRO A 45 -10.99 -7.80 22.51
N HIS A 46 -10.08 -7.99 21.55
CA HIS A 46 -9.22 -6.92 21.03
C HIS A 46 -9.86 -6.11 19.89
N GLY A 47 -11.02 -6.54 19.39
CA GLY A 47 -11.73 -5.90 18.29
C GLY A 47 -12.11 -4.45 18.60
N LEU A 48 -12.12 -3.61 17.59
CA LEU A 48 -12.63 -2.25 17.70
C LEU A 48 -14.15 -2.24 17.70
N SER A 49 -14.74 -1.28 18.41
CA SER A 49 -16.15 -0.95 18.18
C SER A 49 -16.34 -0.43 16.75
N ASP A 50 -17.56 -0.50 16.22
CA ASP A 50 -17.83 0.03 14.87
C ASP A 50 -17.56 1.53 14.80
N ALA A 51 -17.86 2.26 15.87
CA ALA A 51 -17.57 3.70 15.95
C ALA A 51 -16.07 4.00 15.88
N ASP A 52 -15.24 3.25 16.60
CA ASP A 52 -13.78 3.43 16.59
C ASP A 52 -13.18 2.99 15.25
N TYR A 53 -13.69 1.88 14.67
CA TYR A 53 -13.27 1.42 13.36
C TYR A 53 -13.59 2.49 12.29
N ASP A 54 -14.80 2.99 12.25
CA ASP A 54 -15.23 4.03 11.30
C ASP A 54 -14.48 5.36 11.49
N ALA A 55 -14.10 5.69 12.72
CA ALA A 55 -13.27 6.87 12.98
C ALA A 55 -11.86 6.74 12.40
N LEU A 56 -11.28 5.53 12.37
CA LEU A 56 -9.96 5.25 11.81
C LEU A 56 -10.02 5.05 10.29
N PHE A 57 -10.90 4.18 9.83
CA PHE A 57 -10.92 3.69 8.45
C PHE A 57 -11.97 4.37 7.58
N THR A 58 -12.82 5.23 8.15
CA THR A 58 -13.96 5.88 7.51
C THR A 58 -15.06 4.89 7.08
N LYS A 59 -16.21 5.41 6.64
CA LYS A 59 -17.34 4.57 6.21
C LYS A 59 -17.39 4.34 4.70
N ASP A 60 -16.75 5.21 3.93
CA ASP A 60 -16.96 5.35 2.48
C ASP A 60 -15.68 5.60 1.67
N LYS A 61 -14.59 6.00 2.32
CA LYS A 61 -13.35 6.31 1.59
C LYS A 61 -12.59 5.05 1.21
N PRO A 62 -11.86 5.06 0.09
CA PRO A 62 -11.05 3.94 -0.31
C PRO A 62 -9.99 3.59 0.74
N ILE A 63 -9.86 2.31 1.03
CA ILE A 63 -8.85 1.75 1.92
C ILE A 63 -7.93 0.87 1.07
N ILE A 64 -6.67 1.24 0.98
CA ILE A 64 -5.63 0.43 0.34
C ILE A 64 -4.82 -0.22 1.46
N PHE A 65 -5.00 -1.52 1.61
CA PHE A 65 -4.39 -2.31 2.69
C PHE A 65 -3.25 -3.16 2.13
N ALA A 66 -2.03 -2.92 2.60
CA ALA A 66 -0.87 -3.76 2.27
C ALA A 66 -0.57 -4.70 3.44
N PHE A 67 -0.54 -5.99 3.17
CA PHE A 67 -0.38 -7.02 4.17
C PHE A 67 0.68 -8.06 3.76
N HIS A 68 1.55 -8.42 4.70
CA HIS A 68 2.58 -9.44 4.45
C HIS A 68 2.05 -10.84 4.77
N GLY A 69 1.02 -11.24 4.07
CA GLY A 69 0.32 -12.51 4.17
C GLY A 69 -0.80 -12.58 3.14
N TYR A 70 -1.67 -13.58 3.25
CA TYR A 70 -2.74 -13.78 2.28
C TYR A 70 -3.89 -12.77 2.47
N PRO A 71 -4.34 -12.11 1.40
CA PRO A 71 -5.44 -11.12 1.45
C PRO A 71 -6.72 -11.65 2.08
N THR A 72 -6.99 -12.94 1.94
CA THR A 72 -8.19 -13.61 2.51
C THR A 72 -8.34 -13.38 4.00
N LEU A 73 -7.23 -13.37 4.76
CA LEU A 73 -7.28 -13.09 6.19
C LEU A 73 -7.84 -11.70 6.49
N ILE A 74 -7.40 -10.69 5.76
CA ILE A 74 -7.86 -9.31 5.97
C ILE A 74 -9.34 -9.18 5.58
N HIS A 75 -9.75 -9.83 4.49
CA HIS A 75 -11.16 -9.85 4.08
C HIS A 75 -12.04 -10.54 5.13
N GLU A 76 -11.58 -11.64 5.73
CA GLU A 76 -12.28 -12.33 6.80
C GLU A 76 -12.45 -11.43 8.03
N LEU A 77 -11.36 -10.81 8.51
CA LEU A 77 -11.37 -9.92 9.66
C LEU A 77 -12.24 -8.67 9.48
N THR A 78 -12.43 -8.22 8.24
CA THR A 78 -13.20 -7.01 7.93
C THR A 78 -14.57 -7.28 7.33
N TYR A 79 -14.96 -8.55 7.21
CA TYR A 79 -16.18 -8.95 6.50
C TYR A 79 -17.45 -8.27 7.01
N GLU A 80 -17.55 -8.03 8.31
CA GLU A 80 -18.74 -7.40 8.93
C GLU A 80 -18.63 -5.87 9.05
N ARG A 81 -17.51 -5.28 8.62
CA ARG A 81 -17.33 -3.83 8.71
C ARG A 81 -18.16 -3.09 7.66
N THR A 82 -18.52 -1.84 7.98
CA THR A 82 -19.40 -1.01 7.15
C THR A 82 -18.73 -0.63 5.83
N ASN A 83 -17.44 -0.24 5.88
CA ASN A 83 -16.72 0.20 4.68
C ASN A 83 -16.29 -1.00 3.83
N ARG A 84 -16.93 -1.15 2.67
CA ARG A 84 -16.62 -2.19 1.67
C ARG A 84 -15.64 -1.73 0.60
N ASN A 85 -15.23 -0.47 0.61
CA ASN A 85 -14.30 0.08 -0.36
C ASN A 85 -12.85 -0.23 0.07
N LEU A 86 -12.55 -1.52 0.17
CA LEU A 86 -11.30 -2.08 0.67
C LEU A 86 -10.60 -2.87 -0.42
N SER A 87 -9.41 -2.44 -0.80
CA SER A 87 -8.48 -3.14 -1.67
C SER A 87 -7.34 -3.71 -0.83
N VAL A 88 -7.11 -5.01 -0.90
CA VAL A 88 -6.08 -5.70 -0.11
C VAL A 88 -5.00 -6.25 -1.01
N HIS A 89 -3.79 -5.83 -0.77
CA HIS A 89 -2.58 -6.33 -1.43
C HIS A 89 -1.79 -7.22 -0.47
N GLY A 90 -1.48 -8.43 -0.92
CA GLY A 90 -0.77 -9.42 -0.12
C GLY A 90 -0.13 -10.49 -0.98
N TYR A 91 0.19 -11.64 -0.42
CA TYR A 91 0.76 -12.75 -1.17
C TYR A 91 -0.21 -13.29 -2.23
N GLN A 92 0.31 -13.47 -3.45
CA GLN A 92 -0.37 -14.11 -4.58
C GLN A 92 0.26 -15.47 -4.93
N GLU A 93 1.14 -15.98 -4.07
CA GLU A 93 1.97 -17.17 -4.33
C GLU A 93 2.81 -17.09 -5.61
N GLU A 94 2.91 -15.91 -6.17
CA GLU A 94 3.81 -15.61 -7.28
C GLU A 94 5.22 -15.44 -6.72
N GLY A 95 6.18 -16.12 -7.29
CA GLY A 95 7.53 -15.86 -6.88
C GLY A 95 8.54 -16.90 -7.35
N THR A 96 9.63 -16.37 -7.82
CA THR A 96 10.89 -17.06 -8.06
C THR A 96 11.93 -16.50 -7.10
N ILE A 97 13.13 -17.06 -7.08
CA ILE A 97 14.26 -16.45 -6.39
C ILE A 97 14.61 -15.15 -7.11
N THR A 98 14.40 -14.03 -6.44
CA THR A 98 14.63 -12.69 -6.97
C THR A 98 15.00 -11.71 -5.85
N THR A 99 15.14 -10.42 -6.18
CA THR A 99 15.45 -9.38 -5.19
C THR A 99 14.25 -9.10 -4.27
N PRO A 100 14.49 -8.55 -3.05
CA PRO A 100 13.40 -8.24 -2.14
C PRO A 100 12.37 -7.24 -2.68
N PHE A 101 12.78 -6.30 -3.54
CA PHE A 101 11.84 -5.38 -4.14
C PHE A 101 11.06 -6.02 -5.28
N ASP A 102 11.73 -6.80 -6.14
CA ASP A 102 11.07 -7.52 -7.22
C ASP A 102 10.05 -8.54 -6.69
N MET A 103 10.33 -9.20 -5.57
CA MET A 103 9.35 -10.05 -4.89
C MET A 103 8.09 -9.28 -4.50
N ARG A 104 8.21 -8.02 -4.09
CA ARG A 104 7.05 -7.15 -3.81
C ARG A 104 6.32 -6.76 -5.09
N VAL A 105 7.05 -6.53 -6.17
CA VAL A 105 6.45 -6.22 -7.49
C VAL A 105 5.64 -7.41 -7.99
N GLN A 106 6.17 -8.63 -7.88
CA GLN A 106 5.46 -9.86 -8.28
C GLN A 106 4.17 -10.07 -7.46
N ASN A 107 4.15 -9.67 -6.20
CA ASN A 107 2.97 -9.76 -5.32
C ASN A 107 2.13 -8.47 -5.29
N GLU A 108 2.44 -7.46 -6.13
CA GLU A 108 1.72 -6.18 -6.24
C GLU A 108 1.63 -5.40 -4.91
N ILE A 109 2.56 -5.65 -3.98
CA ILE A 109 2.65 -4.94 -2.68
C ILE A 109 3.74 -3.86 -2.67
N ASP A 110 4.32 -3.56 -3.83
CA ASP A 110 5.29 -2.48 -3.98
C ASP A 110 4.61 -1.10 -4.08
N ARG A 111 5.44 -0.07 -3.93
CA ARG A 111 5.00 1.33 -3.95
C ARG A 111 4.26 1.74 -5.22
N PHE A 112 4.65 1.20 -6.37
CA PHE A 112 4.08 1.60 -7.67
C PHE A 112 2.69 1.00 -7.87
N HIS A 113 2.50 -0.27 -7.56
CA HIS A 113 1.18 -0.91 -7.61
C HIS A 113 0.21 -0.28 -6.60
N LEU A 114 0.67 0.01 -5.36
CA LEU A 114 -0.16 0.64 -4.35
C LEU A 114 -0.57 2.08 -4.72
N VAL A 115 0.29 2.83 -5.42
CA VAL A 115 -0.05 4.16 -5.97
C VAL A 115 -1.10 4.03 -7.07
N LYS A 116 -0.92 3.11 -8.01
CA LYS A 116 -1.87 2.86 -9.10
C LYS A 116 -3.26 2.53 -8.56
N ASP A 117 -3.34 1.59 -7.61
CA ASP A 117 -4.61 1.20 -7.00
C ASP A 117 -5.28 2.39 -6.30
N ALA A 118 -4.53 3.14 -5.49
CA ALA A 118 -5.07 4.34 -4.85
C ALA A 118 -5.66 5.34 -5.86
N LEU A 119 -4.99 5.55 -6.99
CA LEU A 119 -5.46 6.49 -8.03
C LEU A 119 -6.66 5.96 -8.81
N GLN A 120 -6.79 4.65 -9.00
CA GLN A 120 -7.95 4.04 -9.64
C GLN A 120 -9.25 4.25 -8.84
N HIS A 121 -9.13 4.37 -7.53
CA HIS A 121 -10.25 4.72 -6.64
C HIS A 121 -10.58 6.21 -6.59
N LEU A 122 -9.84 7.05 -7.33
CA LEU A 122 -9.98 8.51 -7.33
C LEU A 122 -10.22 9.06 -8.75
N PRO A 123 -11.32 8.66 -9.42
CA PRO A 123 -11.59 9.05 -10.81
C PRO A 123 -11.72 10.57 -11.00
N GLN A 124 -12.04 11.32 -9.94
CA GLN A 124 -12.13 12.77 -9.95
C GLN A 124 -10.78 13.46 -10.24
N LEU A 125 -9.65 12.77 -10.15
CA LEU A 125 -8.34 13.32 -10.49
C LEU A 125 -8.09 13.42 -12.00
N GLY A 126 -8.93 12.77 -12.83
CA GLY A 126 -8.93 12.89 -14.28
C GLY A 126 -7.54 12.64 -14.89
N ASN A 127 -7.13 13.52 -15.81
CA ASN A 127 -5.86 13.38 -16.54
C ASN A 127 -4.63 13.37 -15.64
N LYS A 128 -4.65 14.09 -14.52
CA LYS A 128 -3.53 14.11 -13.57
C LYS A 128 -3.30 12.73 -12.93
N GLY A 129 -4.40 12.06 -12.54
CA GLY A 129 -4.36 10.68 -12.05
C GLY A 129 -3.89 9.69 -13.11
N ALA A 130 -4.42 9.80 -14.33
CA ALA A 130 -4.03 8.95 -15.46
C ALA A 130 -2.54 9.08 -15.81
N TYR A 131 -2.02 10.30 -15.81
CA TYR A 131 -0.60 10.57 -16.06
C TYR A 131 0.29 9.91 -15.00
N LEU A 132 -0.06 10.02 -13.71
CA LEU A 132 0.72 9.40 -12.64
C LEU A 132 0.64 7.86 -12.69
N ILE A 133 -0.51 7.29 -13.05
CA ILE A 133 -0.64 5.84 -13.31
C ILE A 133 0.32 5.40 -14.42
N GLN A 134 0.41 6.17 -15.51
CA GLN A 134 1.33 5.86 -16.59
C GLN A 134 2.79 5.92 -16.13
N GLN A 135 3.17 6.93 -15.35
CA GLN A 135 4.50 6.98 -14.76
C GLN A 135 4.83 5.75 -13.89
N MET A 136 3.87 5.27 -13.11
CA MET A 136 4.06 4.05 -12.31
C MET A 136 4.25 2.82 -13.21
N ASN A 137 3.50 2.71 -14.29
CA ASN A 137 3.68 1.64 -15.28
C ASN A 137 5.09 1.68 -15.92
N ASP A 138 5.55 2.87 -16.30
CA ASP A 138 6.88 3.06 -16.90
C ASP A 138 7.99 2.63 -15.91
N LYS A 139 7.83 2.96 -14.62
CA LYS A 139 8.75 2.52 -13.55
C LYS A 139 8.76 0.99 -13.37
N LEU A 140 7.61 0.35 -13.43
CA LEU A 140 7.50 -1.11 -13.35
C LEU A 140 8.17 -1.79 -14.55
N VAL A 141 7.98 -1.25 -15.76
CA VAL A 141 8.65 -1.76 -16.97
C VAL A 141 10.16 -1.58 -16.88
N ALA A 142 10.63 -0.40 -16.46
CA ALA A 142 12.06 -0.14 -16.28
C ALA A 142 12.69 -1.09 -15.26
N HIS A 143 12.01 -1.31 -14.11
CA HIS A 143 12.45 -2.26 -13.09
C HIS A 143 12.53 -3.69 -13.64
N LYS A 144 11.49 -4.16 -14.32
CA LYS A 144 11.45 -5.49 -14.92
C LYS A 144 12.60 -5.72 -15.90
N ASN A 145 12.87 -4.76 -16.78
CA ASN A 145 13.97 -4.84 -17.72
C ASN A 145 15.32 -4.91 -17.00
N TYR A 146 15.52 -4.07 -15.98
CA TYR A 146 16.76 -4.02 -15.22
C TYR A 146 17.01 -5.32 -14.44
N ILE A 147 15.98 -5.90 -13.83
CA ILE A 147 16.07 -7.22 -13.18
C ILE A 147 16.49 -8.30 -14.20
N HIS A 148 15.92 -8.31 -15.40
CA HIS A 148 16.29 -9.28 -16.44
C HIS A 148 17.74 -9.13 -16.94
N GLU A 149 18.21 -7.89 -17.03
CA GLU A 149 19.56 -7.61 -17.57
C GLU A 149 20.64 -7.72 -16.51
N VAL A 150 20.40 -7.25 -15.30
CA VAL A 150 21.41 -7.05 -14.25
C VAL A 150 21.23 -8.00 -13.07
N GLY A 151 20.02 -8.48 -12.81
CA GLY A 151 19.70 -9.33 -11.66
C GLY A 151 19.70 -8.61 -10.32
N GLN A 152 19.55 -7.27 -10.32
CA GLN A 152 19.52 -6.43 -9.13
C GLN A 152 18.38 -5.41 -9.22
N ASP A 153 18.00 -4.83 -8.08
CA ASP A 153 17.07 -3.69 -8.05
C ASP A 153 17.71 -2.46 -8.68
N LEU A 154 16.88 -1.59 -9.26
CA LEU A 154 17.33 -0.29 -9.78
C LEU A 154 18.04 0.52 -8.69
N PRO A 155 19.13 1.26 -9.02
CA PRO A 155 19.83 2.10 -8.05
C PRO A 155 18.91 3.08 -7.31
N GLU A 156 17.95 3.68 -8.00
CA GLU A 156 16.96 4.59 -7.41
C GLU A 156 16.05 3.91 -6.36
N ILE A 157 15.93 2.57 -6.40
CA ILE A 157 15.18 1.79 -5.42
C ILE A 157 16.06 1.48 -4.22
N ILE A 158 17.33 1.09 -4.47
CA ILE A 158 18.30 0.75 -3.43
C ILE A 158 18.68 1.98 -2.60
N ASP A 159 18.95 3.10 -3.27
CA ASP A 159 19.45 4.34 -2.66
C ASP A 159 18.34 5.24 -2.11
N TRP A 160 17.09 4.84 -2.26
CA TRP A 160 15.98 5.68 -1.82
C TRP A 160 16.00 5.90 -0.30
N LYS A 161 15.87 7.17 0.09
CA LYS A 161 15.79 7.60 1.49
C LYS A 161 14.48 8.32 1.76
N TRP A 162 13.93 8.08 2.94
CA TRP A 162 12.79 8.82 3.44
C TRP A 162 13.16 10.29 3.65
N HIS A 163 12.39 11.16 3.06
CA HIS A 163 12.46 12.60 3.32
C HIS A 163 11.25 13.02 4.16
N LEU A 164 11.52 13.48 5.37
CA LEU A 164 10.49 14.20 6.12
C LEU A 164 10.22 15.51 5.37
N PRO A 165 8.93 15.90 5.17
CA PRO A 165 8.64 17.22 4.63
C PRO A 165 9.29 18.26 5.54
N GLU A 166 10.11 19.14 4.96
CA GLU A 166 10.57 20.32 5.68
C GLU A 166 9.34 21.10 6.13
N ASN A 167 9.23 21.33 7.44
CA ASN A 167 8.18 22.16 7.99
C ASN A 167 8.35 23.57 7.39
N LYS A 168 7.52 23.90 6.39
CA LYS A 168 7.32 25.27 5.92
C LYS A 168 6.22 25.92 6.73
#